data_6d0bbf8b14bf0399cdab0e8660ef1013
#
_entry.id   6d0bbf8b14bf0399cdab0e8660ef1013
#
_cell.length_a   1.000
_cell.length_b   1.000
_cell.length_c   1.000
_cell.angle_alpha   90.00
_cell.angle_beta   90.00
_cell.angle_gamma   90.00
#
_symmetry.space_group_name_H-M   'P 1'
#
loop_
_entity.id
_entity.type
_entity.pdbx_description
1 polymer ?
#
loop_
_entity_poly.entity_id
_entity_poly.type
_entity_poly.pdbx_seq_one_letter_code
_entity_poly.pdbx_strand_id
1 'polypeptide(L)'
;MQVSTDCKRHAANLKIPSEPRDDAATVSVEVDEILSQKIMDWCEVRGILPKQLVRAFVCFCGEPENADIVKSWVRREFVRSKIDIEKLPSVTREELEQDVDAVMERVENGESPILIRSTGTTDLLLFGWEDYLRRFPTLYTPEEIAEIEAACLEIKETEAE
;
A
#
# COMPACT_ATOMS: atom_id res chain seq x y z
N MET A 1 16.51 13.19 -4.36
CA MET A 1 15.26 12.83 -3.70
C MET A 1 15.13 13.74 -2.48
N GLN A 2 14.33 14.82 -2.57
CA GLN A 2 14.16 15.75 -1.47
C GLN A 2 13.14 15.17 -0.50
N VAL A 3 13.59 14.75 0.67
CA VAL A 3 12.71 14.38 1.78
C VAL A 3 12.12 15.67 2.31
N SER A 4 10.79 15.78 2.22
CA SER A 4 10.02 16.94 2.64
C SER A 4 10.38 17.38 4.06
N THR A 5 10.73 18.64 4.21
CA THR A 5 11.10 19.30 5.48
C THR A 5 9.91 19.39 6.44
N ASP A 6 8.68 19.06 6.00
CA ASP A 6 7.47 19.17 6.80
C ASP A 6 7.33 18.08 7.88
N CYS A 7 7.94 16.90 7.66
CA CYS A 7 7.98 15.86 8.69
C CYS A 7 8.67 16.30 9.99
N LYS A 8 9.64 17.23 9.91
CA LYS A 8 10.32 17.76 11.09
C LYS A 8 9.47 18.72 11.92
N ARG A 9 8.50 19.43 11.31
CA ARG A 9 7.64 20.38 12.03
C ARG A 9 6.56 19.69 12.85
N HIS A 10 5.98 18.59 12.34
CA HIS A 10 4.97 17.84 13.08
C HIS A 10 5.54 17.08 14.28
N ALA A 11 6.74 16.51 14.16
CA ALA A 11 7.40 15.84 15.28
C ALA A 11 7.77 16.76 16.45
N ALA A 12 8.05 18.04 16.17
CA ALA A 12 8.42 19.02 17.19
C ALA A 12 7.27 19.55 18.04
N ASN A 13 6.02 19.44 17.56
CA ASN A 13 4.83 19.93 18.25
C ASN A 13 4.00 18.84 18.96
N LEU A 14 4.40 17.58 18.85
CA LEU A 14 3.77 16.49 19.58
C LEU A 14 4.11 16.61 21.08
N LYS A 15 3.25 17.25 21.87
CA LYS A 15 3.27 17.15 23.33
C LYS A 15 2.98 15.71 23.73
N ILE A 16 4.02 14.92 23.92
CA ILE A 16 3.93 13.55 24.41
C ILE A 16 3.54 13.62 25.88
N PRO A 17 2.36 13.13 26.31
CA PRO A 17 2.06 12.99 27.72
C PRO A 17 3.15 12.13 28.37
N SER A 18 3.71 12.58 29.46
CA SER A 18 4.84 11.93 30.16
C SER A 18 4.45 10.69 30.95
N GLU A 19 3.16 10.48 31.19
CA GLU A 19 2.66 9.35 31.99
C GLU A 19 1.67 8.50 31.20
N PRO A 20 1.70 7.13 31.37
CA PRO A 20 0.68 6.27 30.83
C PRO A 20 -0.65 6.60 31.51
N ARG A 21 -1.71 6.77 30.74
CA ARG A 21 -3.06 6.90 31.26
C ARG A 21 -3.58 5.52 31.62
N ASP A 22 -4.36 5.41 32.70
CA ASP A 22 -4.98 4.16 33.14
C ASP A 22 -5.93 3.53 32.10
N ASP A 23 -6.34 4.32 31.08
CA ASP A 23 -7.18 3.91 29.95
C ASP A 23 -6.39 3.60 28.66
N ALA A 24 -5.07 3.52 28.73
CA ALA A 24 -4.23 3.28 27.57
C ALA A 24 -4.33 1.81 27.10
N ALA A 25 -4.84 1.61 25.89
CA ALA A 25 -4.76 0.32 25.22
C ALA A 25 -3.33 0.08 24.68
N THR A 26 -2.85 -1.17 24.83
CA THR A 26 -1.57 -1.60 24.27
C THR A 26 -1.83 -2.39 22.99
N VAL A 27 -1.21 -1.97 21.89
CA VAL A 27 -1.20 -2.70 20.64
C VAL A 27 0.22 -3.23 20.44
N SER A 28 0.35 -4.53 20.23
CA SER A 28 1.63 -5.19 19.89
C SER A 28 1.61 -5.60 18.42
N VAL A 29 2.69 -5.33 17.72
CA VAL A 29 2.87 -5.72 16.32
C VAL A 29 4.14 -6.57 16.25
N GLU A 30 4.00 -7.78 15.71
CA GLU A 30 5.14 -8.63 15.40
C GLU A 30 5.73 -8.20 14.05
N VAL A 31 7.04 -7.99 14.02
CA VAL A 31 7.79 -7.67 12.81
C VAL A 31 8.95 -8.64 12.68
N ASP A 32 9.34 -8.97 11.45
CA ASP A 32 10.51 -9.80 11.22
C ASP A 32 11.80 -9.09 11.65
N GLU A 33 12.86 -9.87 11.84
CA GLU A 33 14.14 -9.38 12.34
C GLU A 33 14.75 -8.33 11.41
N ILE A 34 14.61 -8.49 10.09
CA ILE A 34 15.15 -7.56 9.09
C ILE A 34 14.45 -6.20 9.17
N LEU A 35 13.12 -6.22 9.27
CA LEU A 35 12.34 -4.98 9.41
C LEU A 35 12.60 -4.33 10.76
N SER A 36 12.71 -5.11 11.84
CA SER A 36 13.06 -4.62 13.17
C SER A 36 14.39 -3.89 13.15
N GLN A 37 15.43 -4.50 12.54
CA GLN A 37 16.76 -3.88 12.44
C GLN A 37 16.72 -2.58 11.63
N LYS A 38 16.03 -2.57 10.49
CA LYS A 38 15.86 -1.34 9.67
C LYS A 38 15.18 -0.20 10.44
N ILE A 39 14.19 -0.53 11.28
CA ILE A 39 13.51 0.47 12.12
C ILE A 39 14.49 1.02 13.17
N MET A 40 15.27 0.15 13.81
CA MET A 40 16.24 0.56 14.82
C MET A 40 17.32 1.46 14.21
N ASP A 41 17.94 1.07 13.10
CA ASP A 41 18.97 1.84 12.40
C ASP A 41 18.43 3.21 11.96
N TRP A 42 17.19 3.21 11.43
CA TRP A 42 16.55 4.46 11.01
C TRP A 42 16.29 5.42 12.18
N CYS A 43 15.89 4.88 13.33
CA CYS A 43 15.67 5.65 14.55
C CYS A 43 16.98 6.18 15.13
N GLU A 44 18.03 5.34 15.16
CA GLU A 44 19.35 5.69 15.68
C GLU A 44 19.97 6.87 14.91
N VAL A 45 20.00 6.79 13.57
CA VAL A 45 20.51 7.85 12.69
C VAL A 45 19.82 9.20 12.93
N ARG A 46 18.56 9.18 13.40
CA ARG A 46 17.74 10.39 13.63
C ARG A 46 17.64 10.81 15.08
N GLY A 47 18.24 10.04 15.99
CA GLY A 47 18.20 10.33 17.43
C GLY A 47 16.78 10.24 18.03
N ILE A 48 15.93 9.38 17.48
CA ILE A 48 14.57 9.16 17.98
C ILE A 48 14.41 7.75 18.54
N LEU A 49 13.50 7.58 19.50
CA LEU A 49 13.22 6.25 20.03
C LEU A 49 12.16 5.55 19.16
N PRO A 50 12.27 4.21 18.96
CA PRO A 50 11.27 3.44 18.20
C PRO A 50 9.82 3.68 18.65
N LYS A 51 9.59 3.80 19.96
CA LYS A 51 8.27 4.13 20.51
C LYS A 51 7.72 5.48 20.05
N GLN A 52 8.59 6.45 19.78
CA GLN A 52 8.18 7.77 19.27
C GLN A 52 7.77 7.67 17.81
N LEU A 53 8.49 6.86 17.02
CA LEU A 53 8.13 6.58 15.63
C LEU A 53 6.77 5.90 15.54
N VAL A 54 6.56 4.81 16.32
CA VAL A 54 5.27 4.08 16.33
C VAL A 54 4.13 5.00 16.75
N ARG A 55 4.34 5.83 17.77
CA ARG A 55 3.32 6.77 18.23
C ARG A 55 2.98 7.81 17.18
N ALA A 56 3.99 8.38 16.52
CA ALA A 56 3.77 9.34 15.42
C ALA A 56 2.98 8.70 14.28
N PHE A 57 3.28 7.43 13.95
CA PHE A 57 2.53 6.68 12.95
C PHE A 57 1.07 6.45 13.34
N VAL A 58 0.81 6.03 14.59
CA VAL A 58 -0.57 5.85 15.08
C VAL A 58 -1.35 7.17 15.04
N CYS A 59 -0.74 8.29 15.46
CA CYS A 59 -1.36 9.61 15.35
C CYS A 59 -1.67 9.96 13.90
N PHE A 60 -0.71 9.75 12.98
CA PHE A 60 -0.91 9.97 11.55
C PHE A 60 -2.10 9.17 11.00
N CYS A 61 -2.21 7.87 11.37
CA CYS A 61 -3.31 7.02 10.95
C CYS A 61 -4.69 7.46 11.51
N GLY A 62 -4.68 8.14 12.66
CA GLY A 62 -5.91 8.63 13.30
C GLY A 62 -6.44 9.96 12.76
N GLU A 63 -5.68 10.67 11.94
CA GLU A 63 -6.09 11.94 11.34
C GLU A 63 -6.98 11.71 10.12
N PRO A 64 -8.21 12.29 10.06
CA PRO A 64 -9.15 12.05 8.96
C PRO A 64 -8.57 12.40 7.58
N GLU A 65 -7.72 13.43 7.49
CA GLU A 65 -7.06 13.86 6.26
C GLU A 65 -6.10 12.82 5.67
N ASN A 66 -5.65 11.85 6.47
CA ASN A 66 -4.77 10.78 6.05
C ASN A 66 -5.50 9.47 5.72
N ALA A 67 -6.84 9.44 5.85
CA ALA A 67 -7.64 8.22 5.73
C ALA A 67 -7.40 7.47 4.41
N ASP A 68 -7.35 8.17 3.28
CA ASP A 68 -7.16 7.55 1.96
C ASP A 68 -5.75 6.98 1.79
N ILE A 69 -4.74 7.66 2.33
CA ILE A 69 -3.35 7.16 2.34
C ILE A 69 -3.27 5.88 3.17
N VAL A 70 -3.86 5.89 4.36
CA VAL A 70 -3.87 4.73 5.28
C VAL A 70 -4.64 3.57 4.66
N LYS A 71 -5.82 3.81 4.07
CA LYS A 71 -6.58 2.78 3.33
C LYS A 71 -5.74 2.15 2.23
N SER A 72 -5.06 2.97 1.42
CA SER A 72 -4.19 2.50 0.35
C SER A 72 -3.06 1.60 0.86
N TRP A 73 -2.42 1.96 1.96
CA TRP A 73 -1.37 1.15 2.57
C TRP A 73 -1.90 -0.17 3.11
N VAL A 74 -3.01 -0.15 3.83
CA VAL A 74 -3.66 -1.34 4.38
C VAL A 74 -4.08 -2.30 3.26
N ARG A 75 -4.72 -1.78 2.19
CA ARG A 75 -5.12 -2.58 1.03
C ARG A 75 -3.92 -3.27 0.39
N ARG A 76 -2.86 -2.52 0.12
CA ARG A 76 -1.64 -3.05 -0.48
C ARG A 76 -0.99 -4.13 0.37
N GLU A 77 -0.87 -3.91 1.67
CA GLU A 77 -0.26 -4.88 2.59
C GLU A 77 -1.13 -6.13 2.74
N PHE A 78 -2.45 -5.97 2.80
CA PHE A 78 -3.39 -7.08 2.85
C PHE A 78 -3.29 -7.96 1.60
N VAL A 79 -3.31 -7.35 0.41
CA VAL A 79 -3.13 -8.07 -0.86
C VAL A 79 -1.81 -8.82 -0.87
N ARG A 80 -0.73 -8.14 -0.50
CA ARG A 80 0.62 -8.71 -0.46
C ARG A 80 0.74 -9.91 0.48
N SER A 81 0.08 -9.86 1.64
CA SER A 81 0.08 -10.96 2.62
C SER A 81 -0.67 -12.21 2.17
N LYS A 82 -1.54 -12.10 1.16
CA LYS A 82 -2.38 -13.20 0.65
C LYS A 82 -1.87 -13.83 -0.64
N ILE A 83 -0.82 -13.27 -1.23
CA ILE A 83 -0.31 -13.69 -2.53
C ILE A 83 1.09 -14.25 -2.39
N ASP A 84 1.29 -15.47 -2.86
CA ASP A 84 2.59 -16.09 -3.01
C ASP A 84 3.23 -15.60 -4.32
N ILE A 85 3.99 -14.51 -4.22
CA ILE A 85 4.60 -13.83 -5.37
C ILE A 85 5.52 -14.76 -6.18
N GLU A 86 6.16 -15.75 -5.53
CA GLU A 86 7.09 -16.65 -6.20
C GLU A 86 6.40 -17.63 -7.16
N LYS A 87 5.11 -17.88 -6.96
CA LYS A 87 4.29 -18.77 -7.79
C LYS A 87 3.52 -18.09 -8.90
N LEU A 88 3.60 -16.76 -9.00
CA LEU A 88 2.86 -16.04 -10.00
C LEU A 88 3.49 -16.15 -11.40
N PRO A 89 2.66 -16.20 -12.46
CA PRO A 89 3.13 -15.90 -13.80
C PRO A 89 3.73 -14.48 -13.80
N SER A 90 4.83 -14.31 -14.50
CA SER A 90 5.51 -13.02 -14.54
C SER A 90 5.83 -12.59 -15.96
N VAL A 91 5.86 -11.28 -16.14
CA VAL A 91 6.38 -10.60 -17.34
C VAL A 91 7.37 -9.54 -16.91
N THR A 92 8.30 -9.17 -17.76
CA THR A 92 9.15 -8.02 -17.54
C THR A 92 8.40 -6.76 -17.94
N ARG A 93 8.89 -5.60 -17.46
CA ARG A 93 8.36 -4.31 -17.89
C ARG A 93 8.52 -4.10 -19.38
N GLU A 94 9.65 -4.54 -19.94
CA GLU A 94 9.96 -4.45 -21.34
C GLU A 94 8.99 -5.28 -22.20
N GLU A 95 8.63 -6.50 -21.76
CA GLU A 95 7.62 -7.33 -22.45
C GLU A 95 6.23 -6.69 -22.39
N LEU A 96 5.84 -6.10 -21.26
CA LEU A 96 4.59 -5.35 -21.16
C LEU A 96 4.57 -4.14 -22.10
N GLU A 97 5.65 -3.36 -22.17
CA GLU A 97 5.75 -2.18 -23.03
C GLU A 97 5.76 -2.55 -24.54
N GLN A 98 6.21 -3.76 -24.90
CA GLN A 98 6.20 -4.25 -26.27
C GLN A 98 4.83 -4.69 -26.75
N ASP A 99 4.05 -5.34 -25.90
CA ASP A 99 2.73 -5.89 -26.25
C ASP A 99 1.80 -5.91 -25.05
N VAL A 100 1.22 -4.74 -24.77
CA VAL A 100 0.24 -4.57 -23.69
C VAL A 100 -0.99 -5.45 -23.93
N ASP A 101 -1.45 -5.54 -25.16
CA ASP A 101 -2.67 -6.26 -25.52
C ASP A 101 -2.53 -7.76 -25.22
N ALA A 102 -1.39 -8.37 -25.58
CA ALA A 102 -1.13 -9.77 -25.27
C ALA A 102 -1.08 -10.04 -23.75
N VAL A 103 -0.55 -9.13 -22.95
CA VAL A 103 -0.54 -9.28 -21.49
C VAL A 103 -1.95 -9.12 -20.92
N MET A 104 -2.74 -8.18 -21.44
CA MET A 104 -4.14 -7.99 -21.02
C MET A 104 -4.99 -9.21 -21.39
N GLU A 105 -4.83 -9.77 -22.59
CA GLU A 105 -5.51 -11.00 -23.00
C GLU A 105 -5.20 -12.18 -22.05
N ARG A 106 -3.97 -12.32 -21.57
CA ARG A 106 -3.62 -13.33 -20.57
C ARG A 106 -4.38 -13.13 -19.26
N VAL A 107 -4.50 -11.88 -18.79
CA VAL A 107 -5.29 -11.55 -17.59
C VAL A 107 -6.77 -11.91 -17.78
N GLU A 108 -7.35 -11.58 -18.93
CA GLU A 108 -8.74 -11.89 -19.27
C GLU A 108 -8.98 -13.40 -19.39
N ASN A 109 -8.00 -14.15 -19.88
CA ASN A 109 -8.03 -15.61 -19.97
C ASN A 109 -7.77 -16.32 -18.63
N GLY A 110 -7.66 -15.59 -17.53
CA GLY A 110 -7.61 -16.13 -16.17
C GLY A 110 -6.21 -16.35 -15.61
N GLU A 111 -5.14 -15.83 -16.24
CA GLU A 111 -3.79 -15.83 -15.66
C GLU A 111 -3.58 -14.71 -14.60
N SER A 112 -4.66 -14.20 -14.03
CA SER A 112 -4.61 -13.16 -13.00
C SER A 112 -4.28 -13.75 -11.60
N PRO A 113 -3.43 -13.12 -10.79
CA PRO A 113 -2.62 -11.94 -11.09
C PRO A 113 -1.32 -12.26 -11.85
N ILE A 114 -0.84 -11.31 -12.63
CA ILE A 114 0.47 -11.35 -13.28
C ILE A 114 1.44 -10.43 -12.55
N LEU A 115 2.64 -10.91 -12.25
CA LEU A 115 3.72 -10.13 -11.67
C LEU A 115 4.50 -9.41 -12.77
N ILE A 116 4.52 -8.08 -12.75
CA ILE A 116 5.34 -7.26 -13.64
C ILE A 116 6.66 -6.97 -12.92
N ARG A 117 7.73 -7.60 -13.38
CA ARG A 117 9.07 -7.42 -12.83
C ARG A 117 9.75 -6.21 -13.46
N SER A 118 10.33 -5.37 -12.60
CA SER A 118 11.01 -4.15 -13.03
C SER A 118 12.41 -4.07 -12.43
N THR A 119 13.41 -3.92 -13.30
CA THR A 119 14.81 -3.75 -12.87
C THR A 119 15.00 -2.41 -12.17
N GLY A 120 15.35 -2.44 -10.87
CA GLY A 120 15.67 -1.24 -10.08
C GLY A 120 14.49 -0.43 -9.56
N THR A 121 13.26 -0.92 -9.74
CA THR A 121 12.02 -0.35 -9.19
C THR A 121 11.19 -1.39 -8.46
N THR A 122 10.04 -0.98 -7.95
CA THR A 122 9.11 -1.89 -7.27
C THR A 122 8.37 -2.73 -8.31
N ASP A 123 8.33 -4.04 -8.11
CA ASP A 123 7.47 -4.95 -8.86
C ASP A 123 6.00 -4.58 -8.70
N LEU A 124 5.20 -4.76 -9.75
CA LEU A 124 3.76 -4.48 -9.75
C LEU A 124 2.97 -5.76 -9.92
N LEU A 125 1.74 -5.77 -9.42
CA LEU A 125 0.79 -6.86 -9.62
C LEU A 125 -0.35 -6.36 -10.50
N LEU A 126 -0.58 -7.04 -11.61
CA LEU A 126 -1.68 -6.78 -12.53
C LEU A 126 -2.80 -7.78 -12.27
N PHE A 127 -4.00 -7.28 -11.97
CA PHE A 127 -5.20 -8.08 -11.73
C PHE A 127 -6.28 -7.77 -12.75
N GLY A 128 -7.06 -8.79 -13.11
CA GLY A 128 -8.40 -8.55 -13.61
C GLY A 128 -9.30 -8.03 -12.49
N TRP A 129 -10.13 -7.02 -12.76
CA TRP A 129 -10.95 -6.37 -11.73
C TRP A 129 -11.87 -7.33 -10.98
N GLU A 130 -12.57 -8.19 -11.72
CA GLU A 130 -13.46 -9.22 -11.13
C GLU A 130 -12.70 -10.23 -10.27
N ASP A 131 -11.51 -10.67 -10.73
CA ASP A 131 -10.67 -11.61 -9.97
C ASP A 131 -10.16 -10.95 -8.68
N TYR A 132 -9.79 -9.67 -8.75
CA TYR A 132 -9.36 -8.89 -7.60
C TYR A 132 -10.48 -8.78 -6.55
N LEU A 133 -11.69 -8.40 -6.93
CA LEU A 133 -12.84 -8.31 -6.03
C LEU A 133 -13.22 -9.67 -5.42
N ARG A 134 -13.16 -10.74 -6.22
CA ARG A 134 -13.42 -12.10 -5.74
C ARG A 134 -12.42 -12.57 -4.70
N ARG A 135 -11.13 -12.23 -4.87
CA ARG A 135 -10.06 -12.60 -3.94
C ARG A 135 -10.06 -11.76 -2.67
N PHE A 136 -10.48 -10.51 -2.77
CA PHE A 136 -10.40 -9.52 -1.70
C PHE A 136 -11.74 -8.80 -1.46
N PRO A 137 -12.81 -9.54 -1.15
CA PRO A 137 -14.16 -8.98 -1.10
C PRO A 137 -14.38 -7.94 0.01
N THR A 138 -13.47 -7.86 0.97
CA THR A 138 -13.57 -6.96 2.13
C THR A 138 -12.75 -5.68 1.99
N LEU A 139 -12.02 -5.50 0.88
CA LEU A 139 -11.17 -4.32 0.70
C LEU A 139 -11.90 -3.07 0.26
N TYR A 140 -13.08 -3.24 -0.34
CA TYR A 140 -13.89 -2.14 -0.85
C TYR A 140 -15.32 -2.27 -0.36
N THR A 141 -15.96 -1.14 -0.09
CA THR A 141 -17.40 -1.11 0.13
C THR A 141 -18.15 -1.18 -1.21
N PRO A 142 -19.44 -1.57 -1.22
CA PRO A 142 -20.23 -1.55 -2.45
C PRO A 142 -20.27 -0.17 -3.12
N GLU A 143 -20.27 0.90 -2.34
CA GLU A 143 -20.27 2.27 -2.82
C GLU A 143 -18.93 2.60 -3.51
N GLU A 144 -17.79 2.24 -2.91
CA GLU A 144 -16.47 2.43 -3.52
C GLU A 144 -16.33 1.64 -4.83
N ILE A 145 -16.90 0.43 -4.91
CA ILE A 145 -16.91 -0.37 -6.14
C ILE A 145 -17.70 0.35 -7.22
N ALA A 146 -18.90 0.82 -6.91
CA ALA A 146 -19.75 1.54 -7.86
C ALA A 146 -19.10 2.83 -8.38
N GLU A 147 -18.39 3.58 -7.53
CA GLU A 147 -17.64 4.78 -7.93
C GLU A 147 -16.51 4.45 -8.90
N ILE A 148 -15.75 3.38 -8.64
CA ILE A 148 -14.65 2.93 -9.53
C ILE A 148 -15.21 2.48 -10.88
N GLU A 149 -16.28 1.69 -10.90
CA GLU A 149 -16.89 1.20 -12.13
C GLU A 149 -17.47 2.35 -12.97
N ALA A 150 -18.10 3.32 -12.33
CA ALA A 150 -18.61 4.51 -13.02
C ALA A 150 -17.46 5.32 -13.66
N ALA A 151 -16.37 5.55 -12.93
CA ALA A 151 -15.21 6.25 -13.47
C ALA A 151 -14.56 5.51 -14.66
N CYS A 152 -14.53 4.18 -14.62
CA CYS A 152 -14.01 3.37 -15.74
C CYS A 152 -14.91 3.46 -17.01
N LEU A 153 -16.24 3.60 -16.83
CA LEU A 153 -17.17 3.77 -17.96
C LEU A 153 -17.00 5.15 -18.62
N GLU A 154 -16.84 6.23 -17.83
CA GLU A 154 -16.61 7.58 -18.37
C GLU A 154 -15.32 7.66 -19.20
N ILE A 155 -14.25 6.96 -18.80
CA ILE A 155 -13.00 6.92 -19.57
C ILE A 155 -13.23 6.25 -20.93
N LYS A 156 -13.94 5.13 -20.98
CA LYS A 156 -14.23 4.41 -22.23
C LYS A 156 -15.08 5.22 -23.22
N GLU A 157 -16.01 6.02 -22.74
CA GLU A 157 -16.84 6.89 -23.56
C GLU A 157 -16.01 8.05 -24.17
N THR A 158 -15.07 8.58 -23.40
CA THR A 158 -14.18 9.69 -23.88
C THR A 158 -13.14 9.23 -24.89
N GLU A 159 -12.71 7.97 -24.87
CA GLU A 159 -11.76 7.40 -25.82
C GLU A 159 -12.43 6.95 -27.15
N ALA A 160 -13.76 6.84 -27.17
CA ALA A 160 -14.53 6.40 -28.34
C ALA A 160 -14.99 7.55 -29.26
N GLU A 161 -14.78 8.83 -28.85
CA GLU A 161 -15.02 10.04 -29.63
C GLU A 161 -13.74 10.53 -30.34
#